data_c65d1df98823517a43aaf1ab281e5c6c
#
_entry.id   c65d1df98823517a43aaf1ab281e5c6c
#
_cell.length_a   1.000
_cell.length_b   1.000
_cell.length_c   1.000
_cell.angle_alpha   90.00
_cell.angle_beta   90.00
_cell.angle_gamma   90.00
#
_symmetry.space_group_name_H-M   'P 1'
#
loop_
_entity.id
_entity.type
_entity.pdbx_description
1 polymer ?
#
loop_
_entity_poly.entity_id
_entity_poly.type
_entity_poly.pdbx_seq_one_letter_code
_entity_poly.pdbx_strand_id
1 'polypeptide(L)'
;MFSFAADFKEDMRTHYLSIIYLIAALFTGRHSLASSGEGSFNAGEMIMHHISDAHEIHIAGDFSIYLPVIIKTKEGWKTFSSSHFYHNPRTAVLENGKTVHYYEHEGFILFHEKIYYANEGAQFDAKGHLTNPPVELDLSITKNTFGVFLASILLILIFFTVARQYEKRKKQAPKGLQSWLEPLILFIRDEVAIPSIGKDKADYFMPFLLTIFFFIWLCNLIGLIPFIGGFNITGTLGVTLVLAAAVFVITTIKGNKHYWEHILWPHGVPTPIKFILVPIEFAGIFIKPAVLMIRLTANITAGHIIILAFVSLIFIFGLNNPALGYGVGAGSVLFMIFMYFIELLVAFLQAYVFTLLAALYFGAAVEEVHH
;
A
#
# COMPACT_ATOMS: atom_id res chain seq x y z
N MET A 1 -10.11 -16.61 -47.12
CA MET A 1 -9.24 -15.62 -46.45
C MET A 1 -10.00 -14.34 -46.06
N PHE A 2 -10.97 -13.87 -46.81
CA PHE A 2 -11.76 -12.66 -46.51
C PHE A 2 -12.82 -12.86 -45.42
N SER A 3 -13.34 -14.07 -45.19
CA SER A 3 -14.33 -14.35 -44.12
C SER A 3 -13.75 -14.25 -42.71
N PHE A 4 -12.52 -14.74 -42.50
CA PHE A 4 -11.85 -14.74 -41.20
C PHE A 4 -11.51 -13.33 -40.69
N ALA A 5 -11.20 -12.40 -41.61
CA ALA A 5 -10.91 -11.01 -41.28
C ALA A 5 -12.16 -10.20 -40.93
N ALA A 6 -13.32 -10.58 -41.45
CA ALA A 6 -14.60 -9.96 -41.12
C ALA A 6 -15.08 -10.40 -39.76
N ASP A 7 -15.04 -11.70 -39.45
CA ASP A 7 -15.41 -12.24 -38.13
C ASP A 7 -14.52 -11.73 -36.99
N PHE A 8 -13.20 -11.60 -37.24
CA PHE A 8 -12.26 -11.05 -36.26
C PHE A 8 -12.50 -9.55 -35.99
N LYS A 9 -12.94 -8.80 -37.00
CA LYS A 9 -13.23 -7.37 -36.88
C LYS A 9 -14.58 -7.12 -36.15
N GLU A 10 -15.53 -8.02 -36.30
CA GLU A 10 -16.82 -7.98 -35.63
C GLU A 10 -16.70 -8.40 -34.15
N ASP A 11 -15.89 -9.42 -33.87
CA ASP A 11 -15.57 -9.87 -32.51
C ASP A 11 -14.79 -8.80 -31.72
N MET A 12 -13.79 -8.17 -32.31
CA MET A 12 -13.10 -7.03 -31.71
C MET A 12 -14.03 -5.86 -31.43
N ARG A 13 -14.96 -5.54 -32.36
CA ARG A 13 -15.90 -4.43 -32.20
C ARG A 13 -16.88 -4.70 -31.04
N THR A 14 -17.32 -5.93 -30.86
CA THR A 14 -18.18 -6.35 -29.72
C THR A 14 -17.42 -6.25 -28.39
N HIS A 15 -16.17 -6.64 -28.35
CA HIS A 15 -15.35 -6.49 -27.15
C HIS A 15 -15.04 -5.02 -26.82
N TYR A 16 -14.74 -4.17 -27.81
CA TYR A 16 -14.58 -2.73 -27.57
C TYR A 16 -15.86 -2.06 -27.11
N LEU A 17 -17.00 -2.41 -27.69
CA LEU A 17 -18.32 -1.90 -27.26
C LEU A 17 -18.66 -2.39 -25.85
N SER A 18 -18.37 -3.64 -25.50
CA SER A 18 -18.54 -4.17 -24.14
C SER A 18 -17.67 -3.46 -23.12
N ILE A 19 -16.42 -3.13 -23.46
CA ILE A 19 -15.51 -2.36 -22.61
C ILE A 19 -16.02 -0.91 -22.46
N ILE A 20 -16.47 -0.28 -23.55
CA ILE A 20 -17.07 1.06 -23.51
C ILE A 20 -18.37 1.07 -22.69
N TYR A 21 -19.22 0.05 -22.84
CA TYR A 21 -20.42 -0.12 -22.01
C TYR A 21 -20.08 -0.37 -20.54
N LEU A 22 -19.05 -1.17 -20.24
CA LEU A 22 -18.58 -1.39 -18.89
C LEU A 22 -18.05 -0.10 -18.26
N ILE A 23 -17.27 0.66 -19.02
CA ILE A 23 -16.76 1.98 -18.61
C ILE A 23 -17.95 2.96 -18.44
N ALA A 24 -18.90 3.00 -19.36
CA ALA A 24 -20.07 3.85 -19.27
C ALA A 24 -21.00 3.43 -18.09
N ALA A 25 -21.15 2.13 -17.83
CA ALA A 25 -21.90 1.62 -16.68
C ALA A 25 -21.24 2.01 -15.34
N LEU A 26 -19.90 2.06 -15.31
CA LEU A 26 -19.13 2.56 -14.16
C LEU A 26 -19.35 4.08 -13.91
N PHE A 27 -19.59 4.85 -14.98
CA PHE A 27 -19.92 6.29 -14.88
C PHE A 27 -21.42 6.56 -14.67
N THR A 28 -22.31 5.59 -15.02
CA THR A 28 -23.77 5.75 -14.82
C THR A 28 -24.24 5.10 -13.51
N GLY A 29 -23.37 4.40 -12.78
CA GLY A 29 -23.66 4.01 -11.41
C GLY A 29 -24.02 5.28 -10.65
N ARG A 30 -25.29 5.48 -10.34
CA ARG A 30 -25.78 6.50 -9.43
C ARG A 30 -25.05 6.27 -8.12
N HIS A 31 -23.94 6.95 -7.94
CA HIS A 31 -23.35 7.09 -6.63
C HIS A 31 -24.40 7.79 -5.79
N SER A 32 -25.13 7.03 -5.02
CA SER A 32 -25.89 7.51 -3.88
C SER A 32 -24.87 7.99 -2.81
N LEU A 33 -24.05 8.98 -3.20
CA LEU A 33 -23.39 9.91 -2.30
C LEU A 33 -24.40 11.01 -1.92
N ALA A 34 -25.66 10.63 -1.76
CA ALA A 34 -26.62 11.39 -1.04
C ALA A 34 -26.40 11.11 0.46
N SER A 35 -25.28 11.56 0.98
CA SER A 35 -25.25 12.05 2.34
C SER A 35 -26.22 13.23 2.35
N SER A 36 -27.44 12.96 2.82
CA SER A 36 -28.44 13.92 3.16
C SER A 36 -27.94 14.77 4.33
N GLY A 37 -27.23 15.83 4.02
CA GLY A 37 -26.79 16.85 4.96
C GLY A 37 -26.43 18.09 4.16
N GLU A 38 -26.98 19.24 4.49
CA GLU A 38 -26.66 20.59 3.99
C GLU A 38 -25.22 21.00 4.35
N GLY A 39 -24.23 20.17 3.99
CA GLY A 39 -22.81 20.45 4.18
C GLY A 39 -22.13 20.59 2.82
N SER A 40 -21.34 21.63 2.62
CA SER A 40 -20.48 21.78 1.46
C SER A 40 -19.60 20.54 1.33
N PHE A 41 -19.48 19.96 0.12
CA PHE A 41 -18.61 18.82 -0.16
C PHE A 41 -17.18 19.12 0.32
N ASN A 42 -16.68 18.28 1.24
CA ASN A 42 -15.34 18.41 1.81
C ASN A 42 -14.40 17.39 1.14
N ALA A 43 -13.64 17.87 0.16
CA ALA A 43 -12.67 17.03 -0.57
C ALA A 43 -11.62 16.42 0.36
N GLY A 44 -11.14 17.17 1.37
CA GLY A 44 -10.14 16.68 2.32
C GLY A 44 -10.66 15.51 3.15
N GLU A 45 -11.88 15.56 3.62
CA GLU A 45 -12.52 14.49 4.39
C GLU A 45 -12.72 13.22 3.53
N MET A 46 -13.19 13.39 2.29
CA MET A 46 -13.33 12.30 1.33
C MET A 46 -11.98 11.61 1.06
N ILE A 47 -10.92 12.38 0.81
CA ILE A 47 -9.58 11.86 0.56
C ILE A 47 -9.07 11.10 1.79
N MET A 48 -9.16 11.71 2.97
CA MET A 48 -8.69 11.08 4.22
C MET A 48 -9.43 9.80 4.54
N HIS A 49 -10.75 9.76 4.36
CA HIS A 49 -11.55 8.55 4.54
C HIS A 49 -11.12 7.43 3.58
N HIS A 50 -10.84 7.78 2.32
CA HIS A 50 -10.47 6.77 1.30
C HIS A 50 -9.09 6.16 1.52
N ILE A 51 -8.11 6.95 1.97
CA ILE A 51 -6.74 6.46 2.24
C ILE A 51 -6.60 5.83 3.63
N SER A 52 -7.56 6.01 4.54
CA SER A 52 -7.57 5.43 5.87
C SER A 52 -7.64 3.90 5.84
N ASP A 53 -7.11 3.28 6.88
CA ASP A 53 -7.12 1.83 7.05
C ASP A 53 -8.41 1.36 7.70
N ALA A 54 -9.51 1.34 6.94
CA ALA A 54 -10.85 1.07 7.40
C ALA A 54 -11.07 -0.40 7.84
N HIS A 55 -12.09 -0.61 8.69
CA HIS A 55 -12.54 -1.94 9.10
C HIS A 55 -13.55 -2.56 8.12
N GLU A 56 -13.73 -1.95 6.95
CA GLU A 56 -14.53 -2.48 5.85
C GLU A 56 -13.81 -2.32 4.50
N ILE A 57 -14.18 -3.17 3.55
CA ILE A 57 -13.71 -3.08 2.17
C ILE A 57 -14.91 -2.68 1.32
N HIS A 58 -14.96 -1.45 0.90
CA HIS A 58 -15.99 -0.94 -0.01
C HIS A 58 -15.63 -1.33 -1.45
N ILE A 59 -16.51 -2.10 -2.12
CA ILE A 59 -16.22 -2.59 -3.48
C ILE A 59 -16.93 -1.73 -4.53
N ALA A 60 -18.25 -1.63 -4.47
CA ALA A 60 -19.02 -0.81 -5.41
C ALA A 60 -20.46 -0.59 -4.91
N GLY A 61 -21.00 0.62 -5.08
CA GLY A 61 -22.35 0.96 -4.62
C GLY A 61 -22.49 0.79 -3.11
N ASP A 62 -23.48 0.04 -2.67
CA ASP A 62 -23.73 -0.24 -1.24
C ASP A 62 -23.08 -1.57 -0.78
N PHE A 63 -22.26 -2.20 -1.64
CA PHE A 63 -21.65 -3.49 -1.30
C PHE A 63 -20.30 -3.30 -0.61
N SER A 64 -20.28 -3.56 0.71
CA SER A 64 -19.09 -3.55 1.56
C SER A 64 -18.86 -4.93 2.18
N ILE A 65 -17.62 -5.36 2.26
CA ILE A 65 -17.19 -6.52 3.03
C ILE A 65 -16.75 -6.04 4.40
N TYR A 66 -17.46 -6.46 5.44
CA TYR A 66 -17.16 -6.13 6.81
C TYR A 66 -16.13 -7.08 7.39
N LEU A 67 -15.10 -6.52 8.01
CA LEU A 67 -13.97 -7.28 8.53
C LEU A 67 -14.16 -7.60 10.02
N PRO A 68 -13.55 -8.67 10.54
CA PRO A 68 -13.64 -9.01 11.94
C PRO A 68 -12.86 -8.04 12.82
N VAL A 69 -13.54 -7.53 13.84
CA VAL A 69 -12.97 -6.74 14.93
C VAL A 69 -12.54 -7.68 16.04
N ILE A 70 -11.29 -7.58 16.48
CA ILE A 70 -10.69 -8.40 17.55
C ILE A 70 -9.99 -7.46 18.52
N ILE A 71 -10.61 -7.25 19.66
CA ILE A 71 -10.08 -6.33 20.68
C ILE A 71 -9.86 -7.02 22.02
N LYS A 72 -8.82 -6.61 22.72
CA LYS A 72 -8.59 -6.99 24.11
C LYS A 72 -9.10 -5.88 25.01
N THR A 73 -9.99 -6.23 25.91
CA THR A 73 -10.58 -5.35 26.91
C THR A 73 -10.16 -5.80 28.29
N LYS A 74 -10.46 -5.00 29.32
CA LYS A 74 -10.23 -5.35 30.72
C LYS A 74 -10.98 -6.62 31.17
N GLU A 75 -12.08 -6.93 30.49
CA GLU A 75 -12.93 -8.11 30.75
C GLU A 75 -12.49 -9.36 29.96
N GLY A 76 -11.57 -9.21 29.00
CA GLY A 76 -11.10 -10.30 28.13
C GLY A 76 -11.14 -9.95 26.64
N TRP A 77 -11.06 -10.97 25.80
CA TRP A 77 -11.12 -10.81 24.35
C TRP A 77 -12.57 -10.68 23.87
N LYS A 78 -12.83 -9.71 23.00
CA LYS A 78 -14.11 -9.56 22.29
C LYS A 78 -13.86 -9.63 20.80
N THR A 79 -14.73 -10.36 20.09
CA THR A 79 -14.67 -10.51 18.62
C THR A 79 -16.07 -10.38 18.04
N PHE A 80 -16.23 -9.49 17.07
CA PHE A 80 -17.47 -9.25 16.36
C PHE A 80 -17.21 -8.71 14.95
N SER A 81 -18.24 -8.64 14.11
CA SER A 81 -18.11 -8.05 12.78
C SER A 81 -18.17 -6.52 12.84
N SER A 82 -17.34 -5.85 12.04
CA SER A 82 -17.38 -4.38 11.92
C SER A 82 -18.71 -3.85 11.37
N SER A 83 -19.53 -4.70 10.76
CA SER A 83 -20.90 -4.35 10.32
C SER A 83 -21.75 -3.73 11.43
N HIS A 84 -21.54 -4.17 12.66
CA HIS A 84 -22.27 -3.64 13.83
C HIS A 84 -21.95 -2.17 14.12
N PHE A 85 -20.75 -1.71 13.78
CA PHE A 85 -20.40 -0.29 13.85
C PHE A 85 -21.06 0.47 12.70
N TYR A 86 -20.84 0.07 11.46
CA TYR A 86 -21.29 0.81 10.27
C TYR A 86 -22.81 0.90 10.12
N HIS A 87 -23.57 -0.04 10.71
CA HIS A 87 -25.03 0.03 10.77
C HIS A 87 -25.58 0.94 11.88
N ASN A 88 -24.74 1.46 12.78
CA ASN A 88 -25.11 2.36 13.87
C ASN A 88 -24.36 3.69 13.80
N PRO A 89 -24.54 4.50 12.74
CA PRO A 89 -23.91 5.81 12.65
C PRO A 89 -24.50 6.77 13.70
N ARG A 90 -23.63 7.51 14.36
CA ARG A 90 -23.95 8.54 15.33
C ARG A 90 -23.34 9.87 14.92
N THR A 91 -23.96 10.96 15.35
CA THR A 91 -23.46 12.30 15.11
C THR A 91 -23.40 13.07 16.41
N ALA A 92 -22.32 13.80 16.63
CA ALA A 92 -22.18 14.75 17.71
C ALA A 92 -21.98 16.15 17.14
N VAL A 93 -22.68 17.14 17.72
CA VAL A 93 -22.48 18.57 17.37
C VAL A 93 -21.57 19.16 18.43
N LEU A 94 -20.42 19.66 18.01
CA LEU A 94 -19.44 20.31 18.87
C LEU A 94 -19.90 21.72 19.25
N GLU A 95 -19.33 22.30 20.30
CA GLU A 95 -19.61 23.69 20.74
C GLU A 95 -19.35 24.74 19.66
N ASN A 96 -18.44 24.44 18.74
CA ASN A 96 -18.14 25.31 17.58
C ASN A 96 -19.13 25.15 16.40
N GLY A 97 -20.21 24.37 16.56
CA GLY A 97 -21.21 24.08 15.53
C GLY A 97 -20.77 23.03 14.49
N LYS A 98 -19.57 22.47 14.59
CA LYS A 98 -19.10 21.42 13.68
C LYS A 98 -19.74 20.08 14.05
N THR A 99 -20.25 19.36 13.05
CA THR A 99 -20.78 18.00 13.24
C THR A 99 -19.67 16.98 13.04
N VAL A 100 -19.60 16.00 13.95
CA VAL A 100 -18.64 14.89 13.90
C VAL A 100 -19.42 13.59 13.82
N HIS A 101 -19.01 12.71 12.91
CA HIS A 101 -19.58 11.39 12.70
C HIS A 101 -18.73 10.33 13.39
N TYR A 102 -19.39 9.40 14.08
CA TYR A 102 -18.75 8.25 14.72
C TYR A 102 -19.72 7.06 14.74
N TYR A 103 -19.23 5.88 15.06
CA TYR A 103 -20.05 4.67 15.16
C TYR A 103 -19.98 4.10 16.55
N GLU A 104 -21.09 3.56 17.04
CA GLU A 104 -21.18 3.04 18.41
C GLU A 104 -21.79 1.63 18.41
N HIS A 105 -21.16 0.69 19.13
CA HIS A 105 -21.64 -0.65 19.33
C HIS A 105 -21.17 -1.24 20.67
N GLU A 106 -22.09 -1.79 21.48
CA GLU A 106 -21.82 -2.53 22.73
C GLU A 106 -20.80 -1.88 23.68
N GLY A 107 -20.86 -0.57 23.86
CA GLY A 107 -19.93 0.15 24.74
C GLY A 107 -18.59 0.47 24.11
N PHE A 108 -18.46 0.37 22.78
CA PHE A 108 -17.31 0.79 22.01
C PHE A 108 -17.70 1.84 20.98
N ILE A 109 -16.74 2.74 20.71
CA ILE A 109 -16.85 3.78 19.69
C ILE A 109 -15.77 3.54 18.64
N LEU A 110 -16.15 3.47 17.37
CA LEU A 110 -15.24 3.54 16.25
C LEU A 110 -15.19 4.99 15.75
N PHE A 111 -14.02 5.60 15.84
CA PHE A 111 -13.77 6.97 15.41
C PHE A 111 -12.41 7.09 14.74
N HIS A 112 -12.37 7.62 13.52
CA HIS A 112 -11.16 7.70 12.68
C HIS A 112 -10.39 6.37 12.65
N GLU A 113 -11.13 5.27 12.41
CA GLU A 113 -10.62 3.90 12.30
C GLU A 113 -9.91 3.36 13.55
N LYS A 114 -10.15 3.97 14.72
CA LYS A 114 -9.69 3.51 16.03
C LYS A 114 -10.84 3.22 16.96
N ILE A 115 -10.67 2.21 17.81
CA ILE A 115 -11.69 1.74 18.73
C ILE A 115 -11.41 2.26 20.15
N TYR A 116 -12.45 2.85 20.76
CA TYR A 116 -12.42 3.45 22.07
C TYR A 116 -13.52 2.90 22.95
N TYR A 117 -13.41 3.03 24.27
CA TYR A 117 -14.49 2.71 25.19
C TYR A 117 -15.56 3.81 25.21
N ALA A 118 -16.84 3.42 25.25
CA ALA A 118 -18.00 4.33 25.34
C ALA A 118 -18.60 4.40 26.75
N ASN A 119 -17.77 4.38 27.82
CA ASN A 119 -18.22 4.26 29.21
C ASN A 119 -19.24 5.33 29.62
N GLU A 120 -19.18 6.54 29.07
CA GLU A 120 -20.05 7.68 29.32
C GLU A 120 -20.56 8.33 28.01
N GLY A 121 -20.61 7.56 26.92
CA GLY A 121 -20.88 8.08 25.58
C GLY A 121 -19.63 8.68 24.92
N ALA A 122 -19.80 9.26 23.74
CA ALA A 122 -18.71 9.89 22.99
C ALA A 122 -18.44 11.30 23.57
N GLN A 123 -17.22 11.52 24.06
CA GLN A 123 -16.77 12.80 24.59
C GLN A 123 -15.75 13.42 23.61
N PHE A 124 -16.04 14.62 23.13
CA PHE A 124 -15.18 15.34 22.18
C PHE A 124 -14.59 16.60 22.82
N ASP A 125 -13.35 16.93 22.48
CA ASP A 125 -12.75 18.20 22.82
C ASP A 125 -13.27 19.33 21.88
N ALA A 126 -12.92 20.59 22.19
CA ALA A 126 -13.31 21.75 21.38
C ALA A 126 -12.76 21.68 19.91
N LYS A 127 -11.78 20.83 19.64
CA LYS A 127 -11.19 20.61 18.31
C LYS A 127 -11.83 19.44 17.57
N GLY A 128 -12.69 18.67 18.24
CA GLY A 128 -13.35 17.49 17.68
C GLY A 128 -12.55 16.19 17.77
N HIS A 129 -11.55 16.11 18.65
CA HIS A 129 -10.89 14.86 18.96
C HIS A 129 -11.66 14.12 20.05
N LEU A 130 -11.80 12.81 19.88
CA LEU A 130 -12.41 11.95 20.88
C LEU A 130 -11.47 11.82 22.09
N THR A 131 -11.98 12.09 23.29
CA THR A 131 -11.22 12.04 24.55
C THR A 131 -11.38 10.73 25.31
N ASN A 132 -12.26 9.87 24.83
CA ASN A 132 -12.47 8.54 25.41
C ASN A 132 -11.18 7.71 25.41
N PRO A 133 -10.97 6.84 26.43
CA PRO A 133 -9.80 5.97 26.48
C PRO A 133 -9.85 4.93 25.34
N PRO A 134 -8.74 4.70 24.64
CA PRO A 134 -8.66 3.64 23.61
C PRO A 134 -8.72 2.26 24.27
N VAL A 135 -9.08 1.24 23.49
CA VAL A 135 -8.99 -0.17 23.94
C VAL A 135 -7.54 -0.55 24.21
N GLU A 136 -7.31 -1.53 25.10
CA GLU A 136 -5.96 -1.92 25.54
C GLU A 136 -5.10 -2.45 24.38
N LEU A 137 -5.68 -3.27 23.52
CA LEU A 137 -5.02 -3.82 22.33
C LEU A 137 -6.07 -4.06 21.25
N ASP A 138 -5.81 -3.54 20.07
CA ASP A 138 -6.61 -3.75 18.87
C ASP A 138 -5.82 -4.63 17.90
N LEU A 139 -6.33 -5.83 17.63
CA LEU A 139 -5.82 -6.78 16.65
C LEU A 139 -6.84 -7.01 15.52
N SER A 140 -7.73 -6.07 15.32
CA SER A 140 -8.75 -6.14 14.27
C SER A 140 -8.11 -6.27 12.90
N ILE A 141 -8.75 -7.05 12.04
CA ILE A 141 -8.31 -7.14 10.64
C ILE A 141 -8.85 -5.91 9.91
N THR A 142 -7.93 -5.02 9.56
CA THR A 142 -8.23 -3.83 8.76
C THR A 142 -8.12 -4.14 7.26
N LYS A 143 -8.59 -3.23 6.43
CA LYS A 143 -8.51 -3.31 4.98
C LYS A 143 -7.08 -3.60 4.50
N ASN A 144 -6.10 -2.84 4.95
CA ASN A 144 -4.71 -3.01 4.52
C ASN A 144 -4.09 -4.31 5.05
N THR A 145 -4.45 -4.73 6.27
CA THR A 145 -4.05 -6.05 6.82
C THR A 145 -4.60 -7.19 5.96
N PHE A 146 -5.87 -7.12 5.57
CA PHE A 146 -6.45 -8.07 4.62
C PHE A 146 -5.72 -8.07 3.28
N GLY A 147 -5.36 -6.88 2.77
CA GLY A 147 -4.56 -6.72 1.57
C GLY A 147 -3.17 -7.38 1.66
N VAL A 148 -2.49 -7.30 2.80
CA VAL A 148 -1.23 -8.01 3.07
C VAL A 148 -1.40 -9.52 2.96
N PHE A 149 -2.45 -10.08 3.57
CA PHE A 149 -2.75 -11.51 3.45
C PHE A 149 -3.05 -11.92 2.01
N LEU A 150 -3.86 -11.14 1.32
CA LEU A 150 -4.20 -11.38 -0.09
C LEU A 150 -2.94 -11.37 -0.97
N ALA A 151 -2.10 -10.35 -0.85
CA ALA A 151 -0.84 -10.24 -1.58
C ALA A 151 0.10 -11.42 -1.28
N SER A 152 0.21 -11.80 0.00
CA SER A 152 1.06 -12.93 0.43
C SER A 152 0.59 -14.25 -0.16
N ILE A 153 -0.71 -14.53 -0.11
CA ILE A 153 -1.31 -15.75 -0.68
C ILE A 153 -1.10 -15.78 -2.19
N LEU A 154 -1.38 -14.67 -2.89
CA LEU A 154 -1.15 -14.58 -4.34
C LEU A 154 0.32 -14.80 -4.69
N LEU A 155 1.25 -14.21 -3.94
CA LEU A 155 2.68 -14.38 -4.14
C LEU A 155 3.07 -15.86 -4.02
N ILE A 156 2.63 -16.53 -2.96
CA ILE A 156 2.89 -17.97 -2.73
C ILE A 156 2.33 -18.80 -3.89
N LEU A 157 1.10 -18.56 -4.32
CA LEU A 157 0.47 -19.30 -5.42
C LEU A 157 1.20 -19.09 -6.75
N ILE A 158 1.61 -17.85 -7.03
CA ILE A 158 2.37 -17.51 -8.24
C ILE A 158 3.70 -18.26 -8.26
N PHE A 159 4.52 -18.12 -7.20
CA PHE A 159 5.84 -18.74 -7.16
C PHE A 159 5.79 -20.28 -7.06
N PHE A 160 4.80 -20.82 -6.37
CA PHE A 160 4.59 -22.26 -6.33
C PHE A 160 4.23 -22.82 -7.74
N THR A 161 3.40 -22.09 -8.48
CA THR A 161 3.05 -22.45 -9.86
C THR A 161 4.28 -22.40 -10.77
N VAL A 162 5.08 -21.35 -10.64
CA VAL A 162 6.32 -21.16 -11.42
C VAL A 162 7.33 -22.25 -11.06
N ALA A 163 7.56 -22.54 -9.79
CA ALA A 163 8.47 -23.59 -9.34
C ALA A 163 8.09 -24.96 -9.91
N ARG A 164 6.78 -25.32 -9.87
CA ARG A 164 6.29 -26.54 -10.50
C ARG A 164 6.51 -26.58 -12.03
N GLN A 165 6.41 -25.44 -12.70
CA GLN A 165 6.67 -25.38 -14.14
C GLN A 165 8.16 -25.59 -14.46
N TYR A 166 9.09 -25.07 -13.63
CA TYR A 166 10.52 -25.35 -13.75
C TYR A 166 10.85 -26.85 -13.61
N GLU A 167 10.23 -27.52 -12.65
CA GLU A 167 10.42 -28.97 -12.47
C GLU A 167 9.90 -29.79 -13.65
N LYS A 168 8.70 -29.45 -14.17
CA LYS A 168 8.06 -30.17 -15.27
C LYS A 168 8.75 -29.94 -16.63
N ARG A 169 9.41 -28.78 -16.81
CA ARG A 169 9.96 -28.33 -18.10
C ARG A 169 11.48 -28.20 -18.08
N LYS A 170 12.16 -29.08 -17.38
CA LYS A 170 13.63 -29.10 -17.37
C LYS A 170 14.16 -29.14 -18.81
N LYS A 171 15.00 -28.17 -19.18
CA LYS A 171 15.62 -27.99 -20.52
C LYS A 171 14.66 -27.64 -21.66
N GLN A 172 13.45 -27.17 -21.38
CA GLN A 172 12.52 -26.64 -22.39
C GLN A 172 12.36 -25.14 -22.22
N ALA A 173 11.95 -24.46 -23.29
CA ALA A 173 11.68 -23.03 -23.25
C ALA A 173 10.54 -22.71 -22.28
N PRO A 174 10.65 -21.61 -21.48
CA PRO A 174 9.62 -21.19 -20.55
C PRO A 174 8.32 -20.86 -21.28
N LYS A 175 7.17 -21.14 -20.68
CA LYS A 175 5.85 -20.82 -21.23
C LYS A 175 4.92 -20.26 -20.16
N GLY A 176 3.97 -19.38 -20.59
CA GLY A 176 2.95 -18.82 -19.72
C GLY A 176 3.56 -17.93 -18.63
N LEU A 177 3.11 -18.11 -17.39
CA LEU A 177 3.52 -17.29 -16.24
C LEU A 177 5.05 -17.34 -15.98
N GLN A 178 5.67 -18.50 -16.20
CA GLN A 178 7.12 -18.66 -16.10
C GLN A 178 7.85 -17.73 -17.07
N SER A 179 7.44 -17.68 -18.33
CA SER A 179 8.06 -16.83 -19.36
C SER A 179 7.95 -15.34 -19.06
N TRP A 180 6.93 -14.95 -18.27
CA TRP A 180 6.70 -13.55 -17.91
C TRP A 180 7.51 -13.13 -16.68
N LEU A 181 7.70 -14.03 -15.71
CA LEU A 181 8.42 -13.73 -14.48
C LEU A 181 9.93 -13.97 -14.58
N GLU A 182 10.36 -14.90 -15.44
CA GLU A 182 11.78 -15.25 -15.59
C GLU A 182 12.67 -14.04 -15.94
N PRO A 183 12.32 -13.13 -16.90
CA PRO A 183 13.12 -11.94 -17.16
C PRO A 183 13.27 -11.03 -15.93
N LEU A 184 12.23 -10.92 -15.10
CA LEU A 184 12.26 -10.10 -13.89
C LEU A 184 13.13 -10.75 -12.80
N ILE A 185 13.07 -12.07 -12.66
CA ILE A 185 13.93 -12.81 -11.72
C ILE A 185 15.40 -12.65 -12.12
N LEU A 186 15.70 -12.83 -13.41
CA LEU A 186 17.05 -12.63 -13.93
C LEU A 186 17.51 -11.18 -13.79
N PHE A 187 16.65 -10.22 -14.05
CA PHE A 187 16.95 -8.79 -13.85
C PHE A 187 17.35 -8.50 -12.40
N ILE A 188 16.59 -8.97 -11.42
CA ILE A 188 16.95 -8.77 -10.00
C ILE A 188 18.25 -9.50 -9.64
N ARG A 189 18.50 -10.67 -10.21
CA ARG A 189 19.75 -11.40 -9.98
C ARG A 189 20.96 -10.69 -10.61
N ASP A 190 20.88 -10.37 -11.89
CA ASP A 190 22.04 -9.96 -12.68
C ASP A 190 22.33 -8.46 -12.56
N GLU A 191 21.29 -7.61 -12.39
CA GLU A 191 21.44 -6.16 -12.30
C GLU A 191 21.38 -5.62 -10.86
N VAL A 192 20.87 -6.42 -9.90
CA VAL A 192 20.76 -5.96 -8.50
C VAL A 192 21.62 -6.80 -7.55
N ALA A 193 21.37 -8.11 -7.47
CA ALA A 193 22.02 -8.94 -6.45
C ALA A 193 23.52 -9.13 -6.71
N ILE A 194 23.90 -9.54 -7.91
CA ILE A 194 25.31 -9.79 -8.26
C ILE A 194 26.17 -8.52 -8.18
N PRO A 195 25.78 -7.37 -8.73
CA PRO A 195 26.59 -6.16 -8.63
C PRO A 195 26.70 -5.59 -7.22
N SER A 196 25.66 -5.79 -6.38
CA SER A 196 25.62 -5.22 -5.02
C SER A 196 26.30 -6.10 -3.97
N ILE A 197 26.19 -7.44 -4.08
CA ILE A 197 26.60 -8.38 -3.03
C ILE A 197 27.82 -9.18 -3.45
N GLY A 198 28.06 -9.34 -4.75
CA GLY A 198 29.07 -10.22 -5.31
C GLY A 198 28.49 -11.60 -5.68
N LYS A 199 29.07 -12.21 -6.72
CA LYS A 199 28.55 -13.43 -7.34
C LYS A 199 28.46 -14.62 -6.37
N ASP A 200 29.42 -14.73 -5.47
CA ASP A 200 29.52 -15.91 -4.56
C ASP A 200 28.50 -15.88 -3.44
N LYS A 201 28.04 -14.69 -3.04
CA LYS A 201 27.10 -14.52 -1.92
C LYS A 201 25.69 -14.12 -2.37
N ALA A 202 25.51 -13.68 -3.63
CA ALA A 202 24.23 -13.22 -4.14
C ALA A 202 23.13 -14.28 -4.04
N ASP A 203 23.42 -15.54 -4.35
CA ASP A 203 22.46 -16.64 -4.32
C ASP A 203 21.86 -16.89 -2.92
N TYR A 204 22.62 -16.58 -1.88
CA TYR A 204 22.13 -16.71 -0.49
C TYR A 204 21.03 -15.68 -0.16
N PHE A 205 21.17 -14.44 -0.64
CA PHE A 205 20.22 -13.37 -0.36
C PHE A 205 19.10 -13.31 -1.41
N MET A 206 19.24 -14.00 -2.52
CA MET A 206 18.31 -13.95 -3.65
C MET A 206 16.86 -14.30 -3.26
N PRO A 207 16.55 -15.31 -2.44
CA PRO A 207 15.17 -15.60 -2.04
C PRO A 207 14.51 -14.43 -1.31
N PHE A 208 15.26 -13.73 -0.45
CA PHE A 208 14.74 -12.59 0.29
C PHE A 208 14.55 -11.38 -0.61
N LEU A 209 15.51 -11.07 -1.49
CA LEU A 209 15.42 -9.97 -2.44
C LEU A 209 14.24 -10.13 -3.41
N LEU A 210 14.03 -11.34 -3.94
CA LEU A 210 12.88 -11.64 -4.78
C LEU A 210 11.57 -11.52 -4.01
N THR A 211 11.52 -12.01 -2.78
CA THR A 211 10.31 -11.90 -1.94
C THR A 211 9.94 -10.45 -1.71
N ILE A 212 10.89 -9.58 -1.32
CA ILE A 212 10.63 -8.15 -1.11
C ILE A 212 10.20 -7.48 -2.40
N PHE A 213 10.92 -7.71 -3.50
CA PHE A 213 10.61 -7.09 -4.79
C PHE A 213 9.18 -7.41 -5.23
N PHE A 214 8.84 -8.68 -5.31
CA PHE A 214 7.52 -9.10 -5.80
C PHE A 214 6.41 -8.79 -4.80
N PHE A 215 6.69 -8.84 -3.50
CA PHE A 215 5.71 -8.46 -2.48
C PHE A 215 5.35 -6.96 -2.57
N ILE A 216 6.34 -6.07 -2.60
CA ILE A 216 6.10 -4.63 -2.73
C ILE A 216 5.40 -4.32 -4.05
N TRP A 217 5.88 -4.89 -5.15
CA TRP A 217 5.30 -4.67 -6.47
C TRP A 217 3.84 -5.15 -6.53
N LEU A 218 3.55 -6.34 -6.00
CA LEU A 218 2.19 -6.88 -5.97
C LEU A 218 1.27 -6.07 -5.05
N CYS A 219 1.74 -5.65 -3.87
CA CYS A 219 0.98 -4.76 -2.98
C CYS A 219 0.63 -3.43 -3.67
N ASN A 220 1.59 -2.84 -4.37
CA ASN A 220 1.38 -1.60 -5.11
C ASN A 220 0.39 -1.81 -6.27
N LEU A 221 0.49 -2.92 -7.02
CA LEU A 221 -0.44 -3.25 -8.11
C LEU A 221 -1.87 -3.47 -7.58
N ILE A 222 -2.03 -4.17 -6.46
CA ILE A 222 -3.35 -4.36 -5.82
C ILE A 222 -3.94 -3.00 -5.42
N GLY A 223 -3.11 -2.10 -4.88
CA GLY A 223 -3.51 -0.74 -4.51
C GLY A 223 -3.99 0.11 -5.69
N LEU A 224 -3.44 -0.11 -6.87
CA LEU A 224 -3.82 0.60 -8.10
C LEU A 224 -5.17 0.16 -8.68
N ILE A 225 -5.74 -0.97 -8.25
CA ILE A 225 -7.02 -1.45 -8.78
C ILE A 225 -8.17 -0.74 -8.04
N PRO A 226 -8.86 0.23 -8.66
CA PRO A 226 -9.83 1.09 -7.97
C PRO A 226 -11.07 0.34 -7.49
N PHE A 227 -11.38 -0.84 -8.09
CA PHE A 227 -12.60 -1.61 -7.82
C PHE A 227 -12.46 -2.65 -6.71
N ILE A 228 -11.26 -2.86 -6.19
CA ILE A 228 -11.00 -3.83 -5.12
C ILE A 228 -10.80 -3.09 -3.77
N GLY A 229 -11.62 -2.07 -3.49
CA GLY A 229 -11.65 -1.39 -2.19
C GLY A 229 -10.52 -0.38 -1.91
N GLY A 230 -9.71 0.00 -2.89
CA GLY A 230 -8.69 1.05 -2.75
C GLY A 230 -7.68 0.76 -1.64
N PHE A 231 -7.01 -0.38 -1.70
CA PHE A 231 -5.97 -0.75 -0.73
C PHE A 231 -4.78 0.21 -0.78
N ASN A 232 -4.35 0.69 0.36
CA ASN A 232 -3.13 1.49 0.51
C ASN A 232 -2.10 0.74 1.36
N ILE A 233 -1.78 -0.51 0.97
CA ILE A 233 -1.00 -1.46 1.77
C ILE A 233 0.38 -0.87 2.10
N THR A 234 1.14 -0.50 1.08
CA THR A 234 2.50 0.04 1.23
C THR A 234 2.53 1.52 1.61
N GLY A 235 1.39 2.22 1.53
CA GLY A 235 1.18 3.54 2.12
C GLY A 235 0.96 3.48 3.64
N THR A 236 0.67 2.30 4.20
CA THR A 236 0.57 2.11 5.65
C THR A 236 1.96 2.00 6.27
N LEU A 237 2.28 2.94 7.18
CA LEU A 237 3.59 3.02 7.82
C LEU A 237 3.99 1.73 8.54
N GLY A 238 3.03 1.01 9.13
CA GLY A 238 3.28 -0.26 9.82
C GLY A 238 3.84 -1.35 8.90
N VAL A 239 3.28 -1.50 7.71
CA VAL A 239 3.73 -2.50 6.72
C VAL A 239 5.16 -2.20 6.24
N THR A 240 5.41 -0.94 5.87
CA THR A 240 6.73 -0.51 5.39
C THR A 240 7.78 -0.53 6.49
N LEU A 241 7.39 -0.27 7.75
CA LEU A 241 8.25 -0.41 8.92
C LEU A 241 8.71 -1.86 9.10
N VAL A 242 7.81 -2.83 8.98
CA VAL A 242 8.15 -4.27 9.10
C VAL A 242 9.12 -4.69 8.00
N LEU A 243 8.89 -4.25 6.75
CA LEU A 243 9.81 -4.54 5.63
C LEU A 243 11.20 -3.92 5.85
N ALA A 244 11.25 -2.65 6.26
CA ALA A 244 12.51 -1.96 6.55
C ALA A 244 13.23 -2.58 7.76
N ALA A 245 12.49 -2.98 8.80
CA ALA A 245 13.03 -3.67 9.96
C ALA A 245 13.59 -5.05 9.59
N ALA A 246 12.94 -5.78 8.68
CA ALA A 246 13.47 -7.06 8.20
C ALA A 246 14.83 -6.87 7.49
N VAL A 247 14.95 -5.86 6.62
CA VAL A 247 16.24 -5.52 5.98
C VAL A 247 17.28 -5.15 7.04
N PHE A 248 16.92 -4.30 8.00
CA PHE A 248 17.80 -3.89 9.10
C PHE A 248 18.31 -5.08 9.91
N VAL A 249 17.41 -5.97 10.34
CA VAL A 249 17.73 -7.15 11.15
C VAL A 249 18.67 -8.09 10.38
N ILE A 250 18.38 -8.37 9.10
CA ILE A 250 19.24 -9.24 8.28
C ILE A 250 20.62 -8.60 8.09
N THR A 251 20.69 -7.31 7.76
CA THR A 251 21.96 -6.57 7.62
C THR A 251 22.79 -6.64 8.90
N THR A 252 22.16 -6.41 10.05
CA THR A 252 22.81 -6.41 11.37
C THR A 252 23.33 -7.78 11.77
N ILE A 253 22.50 -8.85 11.57
CA ILE A 253 22.88 -10.22 11.93
C ILE A 253 23.97 -10.77 10.99
N LYS A 254 23.92 -10.42 9.71
CA LYS A 254 24.90 -10.88 8.71
C LYS A 254 26.12 -10.01 8.59
N GLY A 255 26.14 -8.86 9.29
CA GLY A 255 27.31 -7.97 9.35
C GLY A 255 28.55 -8.71 9.87
N ASN A 256 29.59 -8.76 9.03
CA ASN A 256 30.86 -9.36 9.39
C ASN A 256 31.67 -8.44 10.33
N LYS A 257 32.83 -8.92 10.81
CA LYS A 257 33.69 -8.15 11.70
C LYS A 257 34.14 -6.84 11.04
N HIS A 258 34.47 -6.87 9.75
CA HIS A 258 34.90 -5.69 8.99
C HIS A 258 33.81 -4.62 8.92
N TYR A 259 32.55 -5.01 8.68
CA TYR A 259 31.40 -4.11 8.69
C TYR A 259 31.27 -3.35 10.01
N TRP A 260 31.38 -4.05 11.16
CA TRP A 260 31.28 -3.43 12.47
C TRP A 260 32.51 -2.59 12.81
N GLU A 261 33.73 -3.03 12.41
CA GLU A 261 34.94 -2.23 12.56
C GLU A 261 34.86 -0.94 11.74
N HIS A 262 34.35 -1.00 10.51
CA HIS A 262 34.14 0.20 9.69
C HIS A 262 33.21 1.22 10.34
N ILE A 263 32.12 0.78 10.96
CA ILE A 263 31.14 1.64 11.63
C ILE A 263 31.69 2.21 12.94
N LEU A 264 32.28 1.34 13.78
CA LEU A 264 32.68 1.72 15.14
C LEU A 264 34.09 2.32 15.21
N TRP A 265 34.97 1.92 14.28
CA TRP A 265 36.37 2.36 14.27
C TRP A 265 36.95 2.33 12.86
N PRO A 266 36.58 3.25 11.95
CA PRO A 266 37.05 3.23 10.57
C PRO A 266 38.58 3.34 10.50
N HIS A 267 39.21 2.43 9.73
CA HIS A 267 40.63 2.41 9.51
C HIS A 267 41.05 3.51 8.52
N GLY A 268 42.29 4.06 8.68
CA GLY A 268 42.81 5.08 7.77
C GLY A 268 42.32 6.51 8.02
N VAL A 269 41.45 6.74 9.00
CA VAL A 269 40.93 8.06 9.35
C VAL A 269 41.66 8.62 10.58
N PRO A 270 42.09 9.90 10.58
CA PRO A 270 42.70 10.56 11.75
C PRO A 270 41.77 10.57 12.96
N THR A 271 42.30 10.33 14.16
CA THR A 271 41.52 10.19 15.40
C THR A 271 40.53 11.33 15.68
N PRO A 272 40.86 12.63 15.46
CA PRO A 272 39.88 13.70 15.69
C PRO A 272 38.63 13.59 14.80
N ILE A 273 38.77 13.12 13.55
CA ILE A 273 37.67 12.96 12.59
C ILE A 273 36.81 11.79 12.97
N LYS A 274 37.37 10.73 13.58
CA LYS A 274 36.58 9.57 14.03
C LYS A 274 35.48 9.93 15.04
N PHE A 275 35.72 10.89 15.92
CA PHE A 275 34.72 11.35 16.89
C PHE A 275 33.48 11.95 16.26
N ILE A 276 33.56 12.45 15.03
CA ILE A 276 32.42 12.94 14.26
C ILE A 276 31.89 11.85 13.36
N LEU A 277 32.75 11.06 12.73
CA LEU A 277 32.34 10.05 11.74
C LEU A 277 31.61 8.86 12.39
N VAL A 278 32.10 8.35 13.51
CA VAL A 278 31.49 7.18 14.20
C VAL A 278 30.04 7.43 14.61
N PRO A 279 29.64 8.56 15.23
CA PRO A 279 28.23 8.84 15.51
C PRO A 279 27.37 8.94 14.24
N ILE A 280 27.91 9.48 13.14
CA ILE A 280 27.19 9.61 11.86
C ILE A 280 26.97 8.22 11.25
N GLU A 281 28.01 7.37 11.17
CA GLU A 281 27.91 6.01 10.67
C GLU A 281 26.97 5.16 11.52
N PHE A 282 27.05 5.27 12.84
CA PHE A 282 26.15 4.59 13.75
C PHE A 282 24.70 5.05 13.58
N ALA A 283 24.45 6.36 13.47
CA ALA A 283 23.13 6.88 13.15
C ALA A 283 22.64 6.40 11.78
N GLY A 284 23.54 6.26 10.81
CA GLY A 284 23.28 5.74 9.48
C GLY A 284 22.63 4.35 9.48
N ILE A 285 22.95 3.47 10.44
CA ILE A 285 22.36 2.14 10.57
C ILE A 285 20.84 2.22 10.72
N PHE A 286 20.34 3.23 11.44
CA PHE A 286 18.90 3.44 11.67
C PHE A 286 18.27 4.33 10.60
N ILE A 287 18.97 5.34 10.14
CA ILE A 287 18.49 6.30 9.14
C ILE A 287 18.24 5.61 7.80
N LYS A 288 19.13 4.70 7.38
CA LYS A 288 18.99 3.99 6.09
C LYS A 288 17.67 3.22 5.96
N PRO A 289 17.26 2.34 6.90
CA PRO A 289 15.96 1.69 6.86
C PRO A 289 14.78 2.68 7.01
N ALA A 290 14.94 3.71 7.84
CA ALA A 290 13.89 4.73 8.00
C ALA A 290 13.61 5.48 6.69
N VAL A 291 14.64 5.82 5.93
CA VAL A 291 14.49 6.45 4.61
C VAL A 291 13.79 5.51 3.61
N LEU A 292 14.10 4.20 3.63
CA LEU A 292 13.37 3.20 2.82
C LEU A 292 11.88 3.20 3.14
N MET A 293 11.54 3.13 4.41
CA MET A 293 10.18 3.14 4.91
C MET A 293 9.42 4.40 4.47
N ILE A 294 9.97 5.59 4.76
CA ILE A 294 9.32 6.87 4.45
C ILE A 294 9.14 7.04 2.95
N ARG A 295 10.14 6.70 2.14
CA ARG A 295 10.06 6.82 0.69
C ARG A 295 8.93 5.98 0.11
N LEU A 296 8.82 4.71 0.52
CA LEU A 296 7.78 3.81 0.02
C LEU A 296 6.40 4.31 0.42
N THR A 297 6.19 4.62 1.70
CA THR A 297 4.93 5.13 2.24
C THR A 297 4.52 6.45 1.58
N ALA A 298 5.44 7.43 1.51
CA ALA A 298 5.12 8.76 1.01
C ALA A 298 4.76 8.75 -0.48
N ASN A 299 5.49 8.00 -1.31
CA ASN A 299 5.23 7.99 -2.75
C ASN A 299 3.87 7.37 -3.08
N ILE A 300 3.52 6.24 -2.47
CA ILE A 300 2.24 5.58 -2.73
C ILE A 300 1.07 6.42 -2.19
N THR A 301 1.19 6.93 -0.96
CA THR A 301 0.15 7.78 -0.37
C THR A 301 -0.04 9.07 -1.19
N ALA A 302 1.03 9.71 -1.65
CA ALA A 302 0.96 10.91 -2.47
C ALA A 302 0.24 10.64 -3.80
N GLY A 303 0.52 9.51 -4.47
CA GLY A 303 -0.16 9.11 -5.70
C GLY A 303 -1.67 8.98 -5.50
N HIS A 304 -2.11 8.24 -4.47
CA HIS A 304 -3.53 8.12 -4.13
C HIS A 304 -4.18 9.48 -3.82
N ILE A 305 -3.52 10.36 -3.07
CA ILE A 305 -4.04 11.71 -2.76
C ILE A 305 -4.24 12.52 -4.04
N ILE A 306 -3.28 12.50 -4.97
CA ILE A 306 -3.38 13.25 -6.23
C ILE A 306 -4.56 12.76 -7.07
N ILE A 307 -4.72 11.45 -7.25
CA ILE A 307 -5.84 10.89 -8.02
C ILE A 307 -7.18 11.30 -7.39
N LEU A 308 -7.32 11.14 -6.08
CA LEU A 308 -8.54 11.52 -5.35
C LEU A 308 -8.81 13.03 -5.39
N ALA A 309 -7.77 13.87 -5.40
CA ALA A 309 -7.91 15.30 -5.56
C ALA A 309 -8.54 15.66 -6.93
N PHE A 310 -8.12 15.02 -8.02
CA PHE A 310 -8.73 15.21 -9.34
C PHE A 310 -10.17 14.71 -9.41
N VAL A 311 -10.49 13.59 -8.73
CA VAL A 311 -11.87 13.14 -8.57
C VAL A 311 -12.70 14.21 -7.83
N SER A 312 -12.17 14.77 -6.74
CA SER A 312 -12.84 15.80 -5.95
C SER A 312 -13.16 17.05 -6.76
N LEU A 313 -12.29 17.47 -7.69
CA LEU A 313 -12.53 18.61 -8.56
C LEU A 313 -13.81 18.45 -9.40
N ILE A 314 -14.09 17.23 -9.87
CA ILE A 314 -15.31 16.94 -10.64
C ILE A 314 -16.55 17.24 -9.80
N PHE A 315 -16.55 16.83 -8.52
CA PHE A 315 -17.67 17.08 -7.61
C PHE A 315 -17.78 18.56 -7.24
N ILE A 316 -16.68 19.24 -6.90
CA ILE A 316 -16.66 20.66 -6.52
C ILE A 316 -17.25 21.54 -7.63
N PHE A 317 -16.79 21.33 -8.86
CA PHE A 317 -17.25 22.14 -9.99
C PHE A 317 -18.62 21.69 -10.51
N GLY A 318 -18.93 20.39 -10.45
CA GLY A 318 -20.22 19.83 -10.87
C GLY A 318 -21.40 20.27 -10.01
N LEU A 319 -21.20 20.41 -8.69
CA LEU A 319 -22.22 20.91 -7.77
C LEU A 319 -22.57 22.38 -8.03
N ASN A 320 -21.61 23.21 -8.42
CA ASN A 320 -21.83 24.63 -8.67
C ASN A 320 -22.41 24.89 -10.06
N ASN A 321 -21.94 24.19 -11.09
CA ASN A 321 -22.43 24.36 -12.47
C ASN A 321 -22.20 23.04 -13.26
N PRO A 322 -23.30 22.40 -13.73
CA PRO A 322 -23.17 21.15 -14.48
C PRO A 322 -22.29 21.25 -15.74
N ALA A 323 -22.34 22.35 -16.47
CA ALA A 323 -21.52 22.54 -17.67
C ALA A 323 -20.03 22.64 -17.35
N LEU A 324 -19.68 23.33 -16.27
CA LEU A 324 -18.29 23.34 -15.75
C LEU A 324 -17.88 21.97 -15.23
N GLY A 325 -18.77 21.24 -14.57
CA GLY A 325 -18.54 19.89 -14.12
C GLY A 325 -18.17 18.94 -15.26
N TYR A 326 -18.86 18.99 -16.40
CA TYR A 326 -18.51 18.19 -17.58
C TYR A 326 -17.16 18.59 -18.19
N GLY A 327 -16.87 19.88 -18.29
CA GLY A 327 -15.60 20.38 -18.84
C GLY A 327 -14.40 20.00 -17.97
N VAL A 328 -14.48 20.27 -16.67
CA VAL A 328 -13.46 19.88 -15.69
C VAL A 328 -13.37 18.36 -15.58
N GLY A 329 -14.50 17.64 -15.65
CA GLY A 329 -14.56 16.20 -15.62
C GLY A 329 -13.78 15.56 -16.76
N ALA A 330 -13.94 16.01 -17.98
CA ALA A 330 -13.19 15.52 -19.13
C ALA A 330 -11.67 15.71 -18.95
N GLY A 331 -11.25 16.91 -18.50
CA GLY A 331 -9.86 17.21 -18.20
C GLY A 331 -9.30 16.35 -17.05
N SER A 332 -10.06 16.22 -15.97
CA SER A 332 -9.68 15.40 -14.81
C SER A 332 -9.52 13.92 -15.19
N VAL A 333 -10.42 13.35 -16.00
CA VAL A 333 -10.33 11.96 -16.44
C VAL A 333 -9.09 11.74 -17.30
N LEU A 334 -8.79 12.63 -18.24
CA LEU A 334 -7.57 12.55 -19.06
C LEU A 334 -6.31 12.60 -18.18
N PHE A 335 -6.29 13.49 -17.19
CA PHE A 335 -5.18 13.62 -16.28
C PHE A 335 -5.06 12.39 -15.35
N MET A 336 -6.18 11.84 -14.86
CA MET A 336 -6.18 10.63 -14.06
C MET A 336 -5.60 9.44 -14.83
N ILE A 337 -5.96 9.27 -16.11
CA ILE A 337 -5.37 8.20 -16.95
C ILE A 337 -3.86 8.35 -17.01
N PHE A 338 -3.37 9.57 -17.24
CA PHE A 338 -1.94 9.87 -17.25
C PHE A 338 -1.28 9.58 -15.89
N MET A 339 -1.92 9.97 -14.79
CA MET A 339 -1.43 9.69 -13.45
C MET A 339 -1.38 8.19 -13.12
N TYR A 340 -2.36 7.41 -13.58
CA TYR A 340 -2.32 5.94 -13.41
C TYR A 340 -1.12 5.30 -14.13
N PHE A 341 -0.73 5.78 -15.30
CA PHE A 341 0.48 5.31 -15.97
C PHE A 341 1.74 5.65 -15.18
N ILE A 342 1.82 6.87 -14.63
CA ILE A 342 2.94 7.27 -13.77
C ILE A 342 2.96 6.39 -12.52
N GLU A 343 1.81 6.18 -11.89
CA GLU A 343 1.71 5.39 -10.66
C GLU A 343 2.09 3.92 -10.87
N LEU A 344 1.73 3.35 -12.03
CA LEU A 344 2.17 2.01 -12.43
C LEU A 344 3.71 1.93 -12.56
N LEU A 345 4.32 2.95 -13.17
CA LEU A 345 5.77 3.05 -13.27
C LEU A 345 6.41 3.21 -11.89
N VAL A 346 5.86 4.08 -11.05
CA VAL A 346 6.32 4.32 -9.68
C VAL A 346 6.18 3.04 -8.83
N ALA A 347 5.10 2.29 -8.98
CA ALA A 347 4.88 1.01 -8.30
C ALA A 347 6.02 0.01 -8.55
N PHE A 348 6.47 -0.10 -9.80
CA PHE A 348 7.62 -0.91 -10.16
C PHE A 348 8.93 -0.33 -9.64
N LEU A 349 9.16 0.97 -9.86
CA LEU A 349 10.39 1.66 -9.42
C LEU A 349 10.58 1.59 -7.90
N GLN A 350 9.52 1.67 -7.11
CA GLN A 350 9.61 1.59 -5.65
C GLN A 350 10.03 0.18 -5.19
N ALA A 351 9.47 -0.87 -5.80
CA ALA A 351 9.89 -2.24 -5.53
C ALA A 351 11.37 -2.45 -5.92
N TYR A 352 11.78 -1.94 -7.08
CA TYR A 352 13.16 -2.00 -7.55
C TYR A 352 14.13 -1.26 -6.64
N VAL A 353 13.85 0.03 -6.33
CA VAL A 353 14.74 0.85 -5.48
C VAL A 353 14.85 0.30 -4.07
N PHE A 354 13.74 -0.18 -3.49
CA PHE A 354 13.77 -0.80 -2.18
C PHE A 354 14.67 -2.06 -2.17
N THR A 355 14.54 -2.91 -3.18
CA THR A 355 15.32 -4.14 -3.33
C THR A 355 16.78 -3.85 -3.60
N LEU A 356 17.08 -2.85 -4.45
CA LEU A 356 18.45 -2.42 -4.74
C LEU A 356 19.16 -1.90 -3.48
N LEU A 357 18.50 -1.05 -2.70
CA LEU A 357 19.09 -0.52 -1.47
C LEU A 357 19.24 -1.62 -0.42
N ALA A 358 18.31 -2.56 -0.32
CA ALA A 358 18.47 -3.75 0.54
C ALA A 358 19.68 -4.59 0.11
N ALA A 359 19.86 -4.81 -1.19
CA ALA A 359 21.01 -5.54 -1.72
C ALA A 359 22.33 -4.83 -1.44
N LEU A 360 22.38 -3.50 -1.59
CA LEU A 360 23.55 -2.70 -1.22
C LEU A 360 23.88 -2.80 0.27
N TYR A 361 22.88 -2.82 1.15
CA TYR A 361 23.11 -2.97 2.60
C TYR A 361 23.62 -4.37 2.94
N PHE A 362 23.10 -5.41 2.27
CA PHE A 362 23.63 -6.77 2.44
C PHE A 362 25.04 -6.90 1.90
N GLY A 363 25.34 -6.31 0.74
CA GLY A 363 26.69 -6.27 0.18
C GLY A 363 27.69 -5.64 1.15
N ALA A 364 27.39 -4.44 1.65
CA ALA A 364 28.22 -3.77 2.65
C ALA A 364 28.40 -4.60 3.94
N ALA A 365 27.35 -5.34 4.37
CA ALA A 365 27.42 -6.17 5.58
C ALA A 365 28.34 -7.37 5.43
N VAL A 366 28.44 -7.94 4.20
CA VAL A 366 29.21 -9.18 3.94
C VAL A 366 30.49 -8.96 3.13
N GLU A 367 30.84 -7.70 2.85
CA GLU A 367 32.07 -7.36 2.14
C GLU A 367 33.31 -7.91 2.83
N GLU A 368 34.19 -8.59 2.07
CA GLU A 368 35.44 -9.12 2.55
C GLU A 368 36.60 -8.23 2.08
N VAL A 369 37.56 -8.00 2.95
CA VAL A 369 38.79 -7.28 2.59
C VAL A 369 39.63 -8.23 1.75
N HIS A 370 39.73 -7.98 0.47
CA HIS A 370 40.78 -8.61 -0.35
C HIS A 370 42.11 -7.89 -0.04
N HIS A 371 42.98 -8.55 0.73
CA HIS A 371 44.37 -8.18 0.94
C HIS A 371 45.24 -8.57 -0.25
#